data_6030a5e1b25453b21d56879b7f674db9
#
_entry.id   6030a5e1b25453b21d56879b7f674db9
#
_cell.length_a   1.000
_cell.length_b   1.000
_cell.length_c   1.000
_cell.angle_alpha   90.00
_cell.angle_beta   90.00
_cell.angle_gamma   90.00
#
_symmetry.space_group_name_H-M   'P 1'
#
loop_
_entity.id
_entity.type
_entity.pdbx_description
1 polymer ?
#
loop_
_entity_poly.entity_id
_entity_poly.type
_entity_poly.pdbx_seq_one_letter_code
_entity_poly.pdbx_strand_id
1 'polypeptide(L)'
;MKDVNMHKDIEPAILYFGTPVVLVSTINADGTANIAPISSIWWLGWSCMIGVDASSQTSENLIRTGECVLNMPSANLVESVNRIAKTTGRKKVPLHKKALGYRFENDKFGAGNFTEQTSLVVTPPRIQECLVQLEASLSKVIPFGDKNAKVPTPVSAFELNIEKVHVDNSLLFDPSKPYVDPDKWHPLIMSFRKYYSTGEYIHDSRLAEGAESQYAPWKQRGLKRKITDWVLKRSNKRYKTSVVGEGNNFQYSAKKDIP
;
A
#
# COMPACT_ATOMS: atom_id res chain seq x y z
N MET A 1 22.65 -26.87 -33.49
CA MET A 1 22.34 -26.59 -32.09
C MET A 1 20.86 -26.31 -32.03
N LYS A 2 20.06 -27.14 -31.35
CA LYS A 2 18.64 -26.83 -31.10
C LYS A 2 18.59 -25.69 -30.15
N ASP A 3 17.98 -24.56 -30.53
CA ASP A 3 17.61 -23.50 -29.60
C ASP A 3 16.71 -24.11 -28.52
N VAL A 4 17.29 -24.36 -27.36
CA VAL A 4 16.52 -24.73 -26.19
C VAL A 4 15.86 -23.44 -25.73
N ASN A 5 14.63 -23.22 -26.19
CA ASN A 5 13.82 -22.14 -25.68
C ASN A 5 13.61 -22.38 -24.15
N MET A 6 14.37 -21.68 -23.35
CA MET A 6 14.33 -21.81 -21.89
C MET A 6 13.07 -21.18 -21.25
N HIS A 7 12.29 -20.43 -22.03
CA HIS A 7 11.04 -19.80 -21.59
C HIS A 7 9.85 -20.59 -22.12
N LYS A 8 8.89 -20.80 -21.24
CA LYS A 8 7.60 -21.41 -21.57
C LYS A 8 6.51 -20.37 -21.44
N ASP A 9 5.66 -20.27 -22.45
CA ASP A 9 4.43 -19.49 -22.37
C ASP A 9 3.43 -20.19 -21.43
N ILE A 10 2.93 -19.44 -20.43
CA ILE A 10 1.98 -19.92 -19.41
C ILE A 10 0.99 -18.84 -19.04
N GLU A 11 -0.20 -19.23 -18.60
CA GLU A 11 -1.25 -18.34 -18.10
C GLU A 11 -1.49 -18.57 -16.59
N PRO A 12 -0.64 -18.03 -15.70
CA PRO A 12 -0.85 -18.21 -14.27
C PRO A 12 -2.05 -17.39 -13.78
N ALA A 13 -2.88 -17.99 -12.94
CA ALA A 13 -4.06 -17.33 -12.39
C ALA A 13 -3.74 -16.15 -11.43
N ILE A 14 -2.49 -16.03 -10.99
CA ILE A 14 -2.03 -15.02 -10.04
C ILE A 14 -0.65 -14.55 -10.45
N LEU A 15 -0.43 -13.22 -10.47
CA LEU A 15 0.83 -12.58 -10.86
C LEU A 15 1.55 -11.93 -9.64
N TYR A 16 1.47 -12.54 -8.46
CA TYR A 16 2.18 -12.08 -7.27
C TYR A 16 3.57 -12.67 -7.17
N PHE A 17 4.55 -11.97 -7.73
CA PHE A 17 5.96 -12.35 -7.79
C PHE A 17 6.79 -11.78 -6.61
N GLY A 18 6.23 -11.79 -5.41
CA GLY A 18 6.88 -11.25 -4.21
C GLY A 18 6.49 -9.80 -3.95
N THR A 19 5.35 -9.59 -3.29
CA THR A 19 4.86 -8.27 -2.89
C THR A 19 4.71 -8.20 -1.37
N PRO A 20 4.97 -7.05 -0.74
CA PRO A 20 4.80 -6.94 0.70
C PRO A 20 3.34 -7.14 1.11
N VAL A 21 3.12 -7.80 2.23
CA VAL A 21 1.80 -7.85 2.87
C VAL A 21 1.61 -6.59 3.70
N VAL A 22 0.42 -6.01 3.61
CA VAL A 22 0.01 -4.85 4.40
C VAL A 22 -1.35 -5.10 5.01
N LEU A 23 -1.51 -4.72 6.27
CA LEU A 23 -2.78 -4.72 6.99
C LEU A 23 -3.36 -3.30 6.92
N VAL A 24 -4.40 -3.12 6.12
CA VAL A 24 -5.08 -1.82 5.98
C VAL A 24 -6.14 -1.71 7.07
N SER A 25 -5.93 -0.82 8.04
CA SER A 25 -6.96 -0.47 9.02
C SER A 25 -7.80 0.72 8.54
N THR A 26 -9.10 0.64 8.77
CA THR A 26 -10.11 1.64 8.39
C THR A 26 -11.20 1.67 9.46
N ILE A 27 -12.06 2.71 9.49
CA ILE A 27 -13.18 2.81 10.43
C ILE A 27 -14.50 2.47 9.74
N ASN A 28 -15.28 1.58 10.34
CA ASN A 28 -16.63 1.24 9.95
C ASN A 28 -17.63 2.39 10.26
N ALA A 29 -18.81 2.34 9.67
CA ALA A 29 -19.84 3.36 9.91
C ALA A 29 -20.34 3.42 11.37
N ASP A 30 -20.20 2.33 12.11
CA ASP A 30 -20.53 2.24 13.54
C ASP A 30 -19.37 2.63 14.47
N GLY A 31 -18.25 3.13 13.92
CA GLY A 31 -17.08 3.56 14.67
C GLY A 31 -16.09 2.43 15.02
N THR A 32 -16.41 1.17 14.75
CA THR A 32 -15.49 0.06 14.99
C THR A 32 -14.37 0.00 13.95
N ALA A 33 -13.22 -0.53 14.33
CA ALA A 33 -12.11 -0.70 13.42
C ALA A 33 -12.25 -1.94 12.53
N ASN A 34 -11.80 -1.85 11.28
CA ASN A 34 -11.71 -2.98 10.36
C ASN A 34 -10.28 -3.11 9.84
N ILE A 35 -9.77 -4.33 9.76
CA ILE A 35 -8.47 -4.66 9.15
C ILE A 35 -8.67 -5.53 7.91
N ALA A 36 -7.88 -5.27 6.87
CA ALA A 36 -7.82 -6.13 5.69
C ALA A 36 -6.37 -6.38 5.27
N PRO A 37 -5.93 -7.65 5.22
CA PRO A 37 -4.65 -8.00 4.63
C PRO A 37 -4.74 -7.86 3.11
N ILE A 38 -3.77 -7.16 2.53
CA ILE A 38 -3.57 -7.03 1.08
C ILE A 38 -2.09 -7.24 0.74
N SER A 39 -1.81 -7.56 -0.50
CA SER A 39 -0.45 -7.58 -1.07
C SER A 39 -0.36 -6.87 -2.43
N SER A 40 -1.44 -6.23 -2.85
CA SER A 40 -1.52 -5.40 -4.06
C SER A 40 -1.14 -3.97 -3.71
N ILE A 41 0.13 -3.71 -3.44
CA ILE A 41 0.63 -2.40 -3.01
C ILE A 41 2.01 -2.09 -3.56
N TRP A 42 2.24 -0.80 -3.85
CA TRP A 42 3.56 -0.26 -4.18
C TRP A 42 3.61 1.24 -3.83
N TRP A 43 4.83 1.75 -3.62
CA TRP A 43 5.09 3.14 -3.24
C TRP A 43 5.95 3.84 -4.27
N LEU A 44 5.69 5.13 -4.45
CA LEU A 44 6.57 6.04 -5.17
C LEU A 44 6.60 7.37 -4.43
N GLY A 45 7.73 7.69 -3.84
CA GLY A 45 7.85 8.83 -2.95
C GLY A 45 6.98 8.67 -1.69
N TRP A 46 6.16 9.68 -1.40
CA TRP A 46 5.20 9.69 -0.29
C TRP A 46 3.76 9.41 -0.74
N SER A 47 3.63 8.73 -1.85
CA SER A 47 2.36 8.22 -2.32
C SER A 47 2.45 6.71 -2.48
N CYS A 48 1.32 6.04 -2.36
CA CYS A 48 1.23 4.62 -2.66
C CYS A 48 -0.04 4.31 -3.43
N MET A 49 -0.03 3.20 -4.12
CA MET A 49 -1.19 2.63 -4.78
C MET A 49 -1.52 1.30 -4.14
N ILE A 50 -2.78 1.11 -3.75
CA ILE A 50 -3.30 -0.18 -3.28
C ILE A 50 -4.40 -0.69 -4.19
N GLY A 51 -4.41 -2.01 -4.45
CA GLY A 51 -5.49 -2.70 -5.15
C GLY A 51 -6.42 -3.37 -4.15
N VAL A 52 -7.71 -3.06 -4.18
CA VAL A 52 -8.70 -3.61 -3.24
C VAL A 52 -9.97 -4.01 -4.00
N ASP A 53 -10.58 -5.13 -3.58
CA ASP A 53 -11.91 -5.52 -4.06
C ASP A 53 -12.93 -4.40 -3.75
N ALA A 54 -13.55 -3.85 -4.80
CA ALA A 54 -14.50 -2.74 -4.70
C ALA A 54 -15.73 -3.08 -3.83
N SER A 55 -16.07 -4.36 -3.66
CA SER A 55 -17.16 -4.82 -2.79
C SER A 55 -16.73 -5.00 -1.32
N SER A 56 -15.47 -4.74 -0.99
CA SER A 56 -14.94 -4.94 0.37
C SER A 56 -15.39 -3.86 1.35
N GLN A 57 -15.37 -4.16 2.64
CA GLN A 57 -15.60 -3.17 3.68
C GLN A 57 -14.52 -2.08 3.68
N THR A 58 -13.29 -2.46 3.40
CA THR A 58 -12.16 -1.52 3.28
C THR A 58 -12.38 -0.48 2.19
N SER A 59 -12.86 -0.90 0.99
CA SER A 59 -13.20 0.04 -0.09
C SER A 59 -14.31 1.01 0.30
N GLU A 60 -15.38 0.50 0.93
CA GLU A 60 -16.47 1.36 1.41
C GLU A 60 -15.99 2.38 2.44
N ASN A 61 -15.21 1.90 3.42
CA ASN A 61 -14.68 2.77 4.46
C ASN A 61 -13.76 3.85 3.89
N LEU A 62 -12.81 3.48 3.01
CA LEU A 62 -11.90 4.43 2.35
C LEU A 62 -12.65 5.50 1.54
N ILE A 63 -13.67 5.10 0.79
CA ILE A 63 -14.48 6.07 0.02
C ILE A 63 -15.25 7.01 0.95
N ARG A 64 -15.74 6.51 2.07
CA ARG A 64 -16.54 7.28 3.03
C ARG A 64 -15.69 8.21 3.90
N THR A 65 -14.54 7.74 4.41
CA THR A 65 -13.73 8.49 5.38
C THR A 65 -12.54 9.22 4.77
N GLY A 66 -12.04 8.72 3.64
CA GLY A 66 -10.80 9.22 3.04
C GLY A 66 -9.53 8.86 3.81
N GLU A 67 -9.59 7.97 4.81
CA GLU A 67 -8.48 7.72 5.74
C GLU A 67 -8.22 6.23 5.93
N CYS A 68 -6.94 5.88 6.12
CA CYS A 68 -6.53 4.54 6.55
C CYS A 68 -5.16 4.56 7.22
N VAL A 69 -4.79 3.42 7.81
CA VAL A 69 -3.41 3.15 8.18
C VAL A 69 -2.94 1.90 7.44
N LEU A 70 -1.74 1.99 6.89
CA LEU A 70 -1.04 0.87 6.26
C LEU A 70 -0.05 0.31 7.28
N ASN A 71 -0.44 -0.78 7.95
CA ASN A 71 0.40 -1.44 8.94
C ASN A 71 1.17 -2.56 8.25
N MET A 72 2.48 -2.55 8.35
CA MET A 72 3.35 -3.50 7.69
C MET A 72 3.79 -4.58 8.69
N PRO A 73 3.27 -5.80 8.58
CA PRO A 73 3.63 -6.88 9.48
C PRO A 73 5.03 -7.41 9.14
N SER A 74 5.82 -7.68 10.18
CA SER A 74 7.02 -8.49 10.07
C SER A 74 6.66 -9.97 9.87
N ALA A 75 7.59 -10.77 9.38
CA ALA A 75 7.35 -12.19 9.07
C ALA A 75 6.88 -13.02 10.28
N ASN A 76 7.25 -12.65 11.49
CA ASN A 76 6.82 -13.30 12.73
C ASN A 76 5.31 -13.13 13.03
N LEU A 77 4.62 -12.20 12.37
CA LEU A 77 3.18 -12.00 12.49
C LEU A 77 2.35 -12.83 11.50
N VAL A 78 2.98 -13.74 10.76
CA VAL A 78 2.31 -14.54 9.71
C VAL A 78 1.06 -15.27 10.21
N GLU A 79 1.08 -15.82 11.42
CA GLU A 79 -0.07 -16.52 11.99
C GLU A 79 -1.24 -15.58 12.26
N SER A 80 -0.98 -14.40 12.81
CA SER A 80 -1.97 -13.36 13.06
C SER A 80 -2.61 -12.87 11.78
N VAL A 81 -1.79 -12.61 10.75
CA VAL A 81 -2.27 -12.27 9.40
C VAL A 81 -3.13 -13.37 8.81
N ASN A 82 -2.70 -14.63 8.93
CA ASN A 82 -3.41 -15.77 8.36
C ASN A 82 -4.77 -16.04 9.05
N ARG A 83 -4.89 -15.76 10.35
CA ARG A 83 -6.18 -15.86 11.07
C ARG A 83 -7.27 -14.98 10.46
N ILE A 84 -6.93 -13.79 9.96
CA ILE A 84 -7.89 -12.85 9.36
C ILE A 84 -7.93 -12.90 7.82
N ALA A 85 -7.09 -13.70 7.16
CA ALA A 85 -6.95 -13.73 5.70
C ALA A 85 -8.26 -14.03 4.95
N LYS A 86 -9.12 -14.90 5.50
CA LYS A 86 -10.43 -15.23 4.93
C LYS A 86 -11.60 -14.61 5.71
N THR A 87 -11.40 -13.40 6.23
CA THR A 87 -12.46 -12.65 6.91
C THR A 87 -12.87 -11.41 6.13
N THR A 88 -14.10 -10.97 6.32
CA THR A 88 -14.63 -9.72 5.76
C THR A 88 -15.43 -8.96 6.80
N GLY A 89 -15.29 -7.62 6.83
CA GLY A 89 -16.13 -6.75 7.65
C GLY A 89 -17.56 -6.56 7.09
N ARG A 90 -17.87 -7.11 5.92
CA ARG A 90 -19.21 -7.08 5.33
C ARG A 90 -20.12 -8.09 6.02
N LYS A 91 -21.14 -7.64 6.75
CA LYS A 91 -22.18 -8.52 7.34
C LYS A 91 -22.84 -9.41 6.28
N LYS A 92 -23.18 -8.84 5.13
CA LYS A 92 -23.63 -9.58 3.95
C LYS A 92 -22.41 -9.91 3.08
N VAL A 93 -21.81 -11.09 3.31
CA VAL A 93 -20.65 -11.55 2.55
C VAL A 93 -20.98 -11.64 1.07
N PRO A 94 -20.24 -10.98 0.16
CA PRO A 94 -20.44 -11.10 -1.29
C PRO A 94 -20.33 -12.55 -1.76
N LEU A 95 -21.15 -12.96 -2.74
CA LEU A 95 -21.26 -14.35 -3.18
C LEU A 95 -19.92 -14.95 -3.63
N HIS A 96 -19.13 -14.19 -4.39
CA HIS A 96 -17.80 -14.64 -4.84
C HIS A 96 -16.85 -14.87 -3.66
N LYS A 97 -16.89 -14.03 -2.61
CA LYS A 97 -16.10 -14.24 -1.38
C LYS A 97 -16.60 -15.45 -0.59
N LYS A 98 -17.93 -15.62 -0.49
CA LYS A 98 -18.53 -16.78 0.18
C LYS A 98 -18.10 -18.09 -0.50
N ALA A 99 -18.07 -18.13 -1.83
CA ALA A 99 -17.59 -19.27 -2.60
C ALA A 99 -16.10 -19.59 -2.34
N LEU A 100 -15.28 -18.61 -1.97
CA LEU A 100 -13.87 -18.75 -1.60
C LEU A 100 -13.68 -19.07 -0.10
N GLY A 101 -14.77 -19.23 0.68
CA GLY A 101 -14.74 -19.57 2.10
C GLY A 101 -14.52 -18.36 3.02
N TYR A 102 -14.79 -17.14 2.57
CA TYR A 102 -14.75 -15.96 3.44
C TYR A 102 -15.96 -15.97 4.39
N ARG A 103 -15.72 -15.56 5.64
CA ARG A 103 -16.73 -15.37 6.68
C ARG A 103 -16.75 -13.92 7.17
N PHE A 104 -17.90 -13.48 7.65
CA PHE A 104 -18.01 -12.20 8.36
C PHE A 104 -17.25 -12.28 9.69
N GLU A 105 -16.49 -11.23 9.96
CA GLU A 105 -15.81 -11.01 11.24
C GLU A 105 -15.91 -9.54 11.60
N ASN A 106 -16.51 -9.25 12.74
CA ASN A 106 -16.67 -7.89 13.23
C ASN A 106 -15.43 -7.40 13.99
N ASP A 107 -14.87 -8.29 14.84
CA ASP A 107 -13.67 -8.00 15.62
C ASP A 107 -12.45 -8.64 14.98
N LYS A 108 -11.87 -7.95 14.02
CA LYS A 108 -10.67 -8.44 13.34
C LYS A 108 -9.39 -8.17 14.11
N PHE A 109 -9.40 -7.22 15.05
CA PHE A 109 -8.28 -7.02 15.96
C PHE A 109 -8.17 -8.22 16.90
N GLY A 110 -9.25 -8.59 17.59
CA GLY A 110 -9.28 -9.78 18.44
C GLY A 110 -9.02 -11.07 17.66
N ALA A 111 -9.67 -11.28 16.50
CA ALA A 111 -9.46 -12.47 15.67
C ALA A 111 -8.01 -12.64 15.19
N GLY A 112 -7.32 -11.53 14.91
CA GLY A 112 -5.91 -11.51 14.53
C GLY A 112 -4.94 -11.54 15.71
N ASN A 113 -5.44 -11.35 16.93
CA ASN A 113 -4.62 -11.11 18.12
C ASN A 113 -3.73 -9.87 17.95
N PHE A 114 -4.36 -8.77 17.51
CA PHE A 114 -3.74 -7.46 17.34
C PHE A 114 -4.25 -6.47 18.38
N THR A 115 -3.40 -5.52 18.74
CA THR A 115 -3.71 -4.44 19.68
C THR A 115 -3.88 -3.13 18.91
N GLU A 116 -4.99 -2.43 19.18
CA GLU A 116 -5.22 -1.08 18.64
C GLU A 116 -4.26 -0.07 19.27
N GLN A 117 -3.66 0.75 18.44
CA GLN A 117 -2.83 1.88 18.86
C GLN A 117 -3.36 3.15 18.20
N THR A 118 -3.62 4.19 18.98
CA THR A 118 -4.15 5.47 18.48
C THR A 118 -3.23 6.09 17.42
N SER A 119 -3.82 6.50 16.30
CA SER A 119 -3.15 7.28 15.27
C SER A 119 -2.96 8.75 15.67
N LEU A 120 -2.08 9.48 14.98
CA LEU A 120 -1.79 10.87 15.30
C LEU A 120 -2.47 11.87 14.37
N VAL A 121 -2.75 11.50 13.13
CA VAL A 121 -3.28 12.42 12.10
C VAL A 121 -4.48 11.86 11.33
N VAL A 122 -4.84 10.59 11.52
CA VAL A 122 -6.03 9.96 10.95
C VAL A 122 -6.84 9.25 12.03
N THR A 123 -8.11 8.94 11.75
CA THR A 123 -9.01 8.27 12.70
C THR A 123 -8.77 6.76 12.86
N PRO A 124 -8.50 5.98 11.78
CA PRO A 124 -8.26 4.54 11.90
C PRO A 124 -7.06 4.23 12.80
N PRO A 125 -7.17 3.22 13.70
CA PRO A 125 -6.07 2.86 14.59
C PRO A 125 -4.92 2.21 13.82
N ARG A 126 -3.71 2.38 14.35
CA ARG A 126 -2.52 1.61 14.00
C ARG A 126 -2.58 0.23 14.67
N ILE A 127 -1.80 -0.72 14.20
CA ILE A 127 -1.61 -2.04 14.82
C ILE A 127 -0.29 -2.01 15.58
N GLN A 128 -0.34 -2.15 16.91
CA GLN A 128 0.83 -2.01 17.79
C GLN A 128 1.96 -2.98 17.44
N GLU A 129 1.65 -4.22 17.05
CA GLU A 129 2.61 -5.26 16.74
C GLU A 129 3.33 -5.05 15.38
N CYS A 130 2.81 -4.15 14.53
CA CYS A 130 3.47 -3.80 13.28
C CYS A 130 4.56 -2.75 13.50
N LEU A 131 5.81 -3.12 13.26
CA LEU A 131 6.96 -2.25 13.50
C LEU A 131 7.03 -1.04 12.56
N VAL A 132 6.33 -1.07 11.44
CA VAL A 132 6.19 0.05 10.50
C VAL A 132 4.71 0.30 10.26
N GLN A 133 4.28 1.56 10.43
CA GLN A 133 2.89 1.98 10.27
C GLN A 133 2.85 3.32 9.52
N LEU A 134 2.00 3.41 8.49
CA LEU A 134 1.88 4.59 7.65
C LEU A 134 0.45 5.12 7.73
N GLU A 135 0.24 6.28 8.35
CA GLU A 135 -1.04 6.98 8.32
C GLU A 135 -1.20 7.63 6.95
N ALA A 136 -2.35 7.46 6.32
CA ALA A 136 -2.56 7.85 4.94
C ALA A 136 -3.94 8.42 4.68
N SER A 137 -4.01 9.35 3.73
CA SER A 137 -5.23 9.96 3.20
C SER A 137 -5.48 9.52 1.75
N LEU A 138 -6.76 9.36 1.39
CA LEU A 138 -7.18 9.00 0.04
C LEU A 138 -7.04 10.20 -0.91
N SER A 139 -6.27 10.03 -1.98
CA SER A 139 -6.12 11.01 -3.05
C SER A 139 -7.10 10.74 -4.20
N LYS A 140 -7.18 9.47 -4.65
CA LYS A 140 -7.97 9.12 -5.84
C LYS A 140 -8.42 7.66 -5.81
N VAL A 141 -9.59 7.41 -6.39
CA VAL A 141 -10.10 6.06 -6.68
C VAL A 141 -10.10 5.84 -8.18
N ILE A 142 -9.51 4.75 -8.63
CA ILE A 142 -9.38 4.41 -10.05
C ILE A 142 -9.98 3.02 -10.27
N PRO A 143 -11.00 2.86 -11.13
CA PRO A 143 -11.44 1.54 -11.57
C PRO A 143 -10.26 0.77 -12.19
N PHE A 144 -10.05 -0.45 -11.74
CA PHE A 144 -8.93 -1.28 -12.17
C PHE A 144 -9.41 -2.67 -12.57
N GLY A 145 -8.81 -3.24 -13.61
CA GLY A 145 -9.12 -4.57 -14.11
C GLY A 145 -9.29 -4.60 -15.63
N ASP A 146 -9.48 -5.79 -16.18
CA ASP A 146 -9.67 -5.97 -17.61
C ASP A 146 -11.04 -5.42 -18.05
N LYS A 147 -11.01 -4.32 -18.82
CA LYS A 147 -12.21 -3.71 -19.39
C LYS A 147 -12.86 -4.58 -20.46
N ASN A 148 -12.12 -5.55 -21.01
CA ASN A 148 -12.61 -6.47 -22.04
C ASN A 148 -13.14 -7.78 -21.44
N ALA A 149 -12.98 -8.00 -20.14
CA ALA A 149 -13.54 -9.16 -19.47
C ALA A 149 -15.07 -9.15 -19.61
N LYS A 150 -15.66 -10.29 -20.01
CA LYS A 150 -17.12 -10.45 -20.09
C LYS A 150 -17.81 -10.18 -18.74
N VAL A 151 -17.10 -10.36 -17.65
CA VAL A 151 -17.52 -10.01 -16.29
C VAL A 151 -16.43 -9.12 -15.70
N PRO A 152 -16.67 -7.82 -15.51
CA PRO A 152 -15.71 -6.91 -14.92
C PRO A 152 -15.30 -7.41 -13.52
N THR A 153 -14.01 -7.51 -13.26
CA THR A 153 -13.50 -7.79 -11.92
C THR A 153 -13.79 -6.56 -11.04
N PRO A 154 -14.51 -6.69 -9.93
CA PRO A 154 -14.83 -5.55 -9.07
C PRO A 154 -13.61 -5.16 -8.23
N VAL A 155 -12.59 -4.60 -8.89
CA VAL A 155 -11.34 -4.14 -8.26
C VAL A 155 -11.20 -2.65 -8.48
N SER A 156 -10.76 -1.94 -7.45
CA SER A 156 -10.37 -0.54 -7.54
C SER A 156 -8.94 -0.37 -7.07
N ALA A 157 -8.21 0.51 -7.73
CA ALA A 157 -6.94 1.03 -7.26
C ALA A 157 -7.19 2.34 -6.50
N PHE A 158 -6.58 2.46 -5.32
CA PHE A 158 -6.68 3.63 -4.46
C PHE A 158 -5.30 4.27 -4.37
N GLU A 159 -5.20 5.51 -4.85
CA GLU A 159 -4.02 6.35 -4.64
C GLU A 159 -4.12 7.01 -3.28
N LEU A 160 -3.10 6.81 -2.45
CA LEU A 160 -3.02 7.32 -1.10
C LEU A 160 -1.80 8.22 -0.94
N ASN A 161 -1.95 9.31 -0.18
CA ASN A 161 -0.86 10.15 0.29
C ASN A 161 -0.45 9.67 1.68
N ILE A 162 0.85 9.50 1.91
CA ILE A 162 1.39 9.16 3.22
C ILE A 162 1.53 10.45 4.04
N GLU A 163 0.77 10.56 5.10
CA GLU A 163 0.74 11.74 5.98
C GLU A 163 1.76 11.63 7.11
N LYS A 164 1.92 10.40 7.64
CA LYS A 164 2.88 10.14 8.73
C LYS A 164 3.42 8.71 8.65
N VAL A 165 4.69 8.58 9.00
CA VAL A 165 5.40 7.30 9.09
C VAL A 165 5.83 7.08 10.54
N HIS A 166 5.48 5.91 11.09
CA HIS A 166 5.94 5.42 12.36
C HIS A 166 6.83 4.20 12.14
N VAL A 167 7.99 4.21 12.76
CA VAL A 167 8.95 3.10 12.71
C VAL A 167 9.40 2.81 14.13
N ASP A 168 9.38 1.54 14.51
CA ASP A 168 9.90 1.11 15.81
C ASP A 168 11.41 1.38 15.89
N ASN A 169 11.87 1.81 17.06
CA ASN A 169 13.28 2.14 17.28
C ASN A 169 14.21 0.97 17.02
N SER A 170 13.75 -0.27 17.18
CA SER A 170 14.54 -1.48 16.89
C SER A 170 14.97 -1.61 15.43
N LEU A 171 14.20 -0.99 14.52
CA LEU A 171 14.48 -0.99 13.08
C LEU A 171 15.40 0.16 12.65
N LEU A 172 15.76 1.07 13.54
CA LEU A 172 16.61 2.19 13.18
C LEU A 172 18.09 1.75 13.21
N PHE A 173 18.86 2.28 12.27
CA PHE A 173 20.33 2.11 12.28
C PHE A 173 20.92 2.79 13.52
N ASP A 174 20.44 4.01 13.79
CA ASP A 174 20.78 4.82 14.96
C ASP A 174 19.49 5.52 15.43
N PRO A 175 19.01 5.33 16.68
CA PRO A 175 17.78 5.95 17.18
C PRO A 175 17.74 7.48 17.08
N SER A 176 18.90 8.15 16.97
CA SER A 176 18.99 9.61 16.78
C SER A 176 18.78 10.05 15.32
N LYS A 177 18.72 9.09 14.37
CA LYS A 177 18.63 9.36 12.94
C LYS A 177 17.38 8.70 12.33
N PRO A 178 16.70 9.36 11.40
CA PRO A 178 15.46 8.85 10.79
C PRO A 178 15.73 7.85 9.65
N TYR A 179 16.66 6.91 9.83
CA TYR A 179 17.05 5.93 8.82
C TYR A 179 16.73 4.51 9.29
N VAL A 180 15.94 3.81 8.48
CA VAL A 180 15.63 2.40 8.69
C VAL A 180 16.84 1.57 8.27
N ASP A 181 17.23 0.65 9.14
CA ASP A 181 18.25 -0.35 8.86
C ASP A 181 17.59 -1.49 8.06
N PRO A 182 17.94 -1.68 6.77
CA PRO A 182 17.29 -2.70 5.95
C PRO A 182 17.58 -4.12 6.43
N ASP A 183 18.70 -4.36 7.14
CA ASP A 183 19.07 -5.68 7.64
C ASP A 183 18.25 -6.10 8.87
N LYS A 184 17.65 -5.12 9.57
CA LYS A 184 16.72 -5.35 10.69
C LYS A 184 15.26 -5.50 10.25
N TRP A 185 14.93 -5.07 9.03
CA TRP A 185 13.56 -5.09 8.52
C TRP A 185 13.24 -6.36 7.75
N HIS A 186 12.44 -7.23 8.36
CA HIS A 186 12.00 -8.50 7.78
C HIS A 186 10.49 -8.49 7.50
N PRO A 187 10.01 -7.81 6.43
CA PRO A 187 8.60 -7.76 6.10
C PRO A 187 8.04 -9.13 5.73
N LEU A 188 6.74 -9.30 5.97
CA LEU A 188 5.99 -10.42 5.44
C LEU A 188 5.73 -10.19 3.94
N ILE A 189 6.10 -11.16 3.11
CA ILE A 189 5.99 -11.11 1.66
C ILE A 189 5.03 -12.18 1.16
N MET A 190 4.15 -11.83 0.23
CA MET A 190 3.28 -12.77 -0.49
C MET A 190 3.87 -13.08 -1.87
N SER A 191 4.10 -14.35 -2.15
CA SER A 191 4.47 -14.83 -3.48
C SER A 191 3.62 -16.04 -3.83
N PHE A 192 2.84 -15.98 -4.91
CA PHE A 192 1.96 -17.06 -5.38
C PHE A 192 1.16 -17.77 -4.27
N ARG A 193 0.55 -17.02 -3.34
CA ARG A 193 -0.24 -17.50 -2.19
C ARG A 193 0.56 -18.19 -1.07
N LYS A 194 1.87 -18.02 -1.06
CA LYS A 194 2.74 -18.44 0.04
C LYS A 194 3.37 -17.24 0.70
N TYR A 195 3.58 -17.33 2.00
CA TYR A 195 4.26 -16.29 2.76
C TYR A 195 5.77 -16.55 2.80
N TYR A 196 6.53 -15.47 2.70
CA TYR A 196 7.99 -15.45 2.77
C TYR A 196 8.44 -14.26 3.62
N SER A 197 9.70 -14.27 4.02
CA SER A 197 10.43 -13.12 4.53
C SER A 197 11.48 -12.68 3.51
N THR A 198 12.15 -11.55 3.75
CA THR A 198 13.38 -11.19 3.04
C THR A 198 14.44 -12.24 3.30
N GLY A 199 15.22 -12.57 2.28
CA GLY A 199 16.40 -13.42 2.40
C GLY A 199 17.62 -12.66 2.92
N GLU A 200 18.80 -13.25 2.73
CA GLU A 200 20.08 -12.64 3.07
C GLU A 200 20.40 -11.45 2.15
N TYR A 201 21.18 -10.50 2.66
CA TYR A 201 21.78 -9.43 1.87
C TYR A 201 22.62 -10.03 0.73
N ILE A 202 22.48 -9.46 -0.46
CA ILE A 202 23.16 -9.98 -1.66
C ILE A 202 24.20 -8.97 -2.17
N HIS A 203 23.82 -7.71 -2.33
CA HIS A 203 24.66 -6.69 -2.95
C HIS A 203 24.09 -5.28 -2.73
N ASP A 204 24.99 -4.29 -2.59
CA ASP A 204 24.58 -2.88 -2.57
C ASP A 204 24.01 -2.44 -3.92
N SER A 205 22.90 -1.71 -3.87
CA SER A 205 22.40 -1.04 -5.06
C SER A 205 23.24 0.19 -5.39
N ARG A 206 23.54 0.43 -6.66
CA ARG A 206 24.13 1.71 -7.09
C ARG A 206 23.29 2.93 -6.72
N LEU A 207 22.02 2.74 -6.41
CA LEU A 207 21.17 3.79 -5.86
C LEU A 207 21.59 4.23 -4.46
N ALA A 208 22.32 3.39 -3.72
CA ALA A 208 22.89 3.72 -2.41
C ALA A 208 24.13 4.64 -2.47
N GLU A 209 24.71 4.85 -3.65
CA GLU A 209 25.84 5.77 -3.85
C GLU A 209 25.44 7.24 -3.62
N GLY A 210 24.14 7.56 -3.79
CA GLY A 210 23.57 8.90 -3.60
C GLY A 210 23.05 9.11 -2.17
N ALA A 211 23.03 10.37 -1.71
CA ALA A 211 22.42 10.71 -0.43
C ALA A 211 20.90 10.43 -0.46
N GLU A 212 20.37 9.77 0.57
CA GLU A 212 18.94 9.44 0.69
C GLU A 212 18.02 10.66 0.55
N SER A 213 18.47 11.84 0.99
CA SER A 213 17.73 13.10 0.83
C SER A 213 17.43 13.47 -0.64
N GLN A 214 18.13 12.90 -1.60
CA GLN A 214 17.88 13.11 -3.03
C GLN A 214 16.59 12.41 -3.48
N TYR A 215 16.16 11.35 -2.79
CA TYR A 215 14.91 10.62 -3.06
C TYR A 215 13.67 11.28 -2.44
N ALA A 216 13.84 12.30 -1.58
CA ALA A 216 12.75 13.07 -1.00
C ALA A 216 12.94 14.59 -1.20
N PRO A 217 13.06 15.08 -2.46
CA PRO A 217 13.39 16.48 -2.74
C PRO A 217 12.34 17.46 -2.20
N TRP A 218 11.08 17.04 -2.05
CA TRP A 218 9.99 17.84 -1.47
C TRP A 218 10.11 18.07 0.05
N LYS A 219 10.92 17.29 0.76
CA LYS A 219 11.19 17.50 2.20
C LYS A 219 12.31 18.54 2.45
N GLN A 220 13.01 18.96 1.42
CA GLN A 220 14.06 19.96 1.56
C GLN A 220 13.45 21.32 1.91
N ARG A 221 14.17 22.10 2.73
CA ARG A 221 13.75 23.46 3.17
C ARG A 221 14.71 24.53 2.67
N GLY A 222 14.25 25.79 2.67
CA GLY A 222 15.08 26.96 2.34
C GLY A 222 15.53 26.99 0.87
N LEU A 223 16.77 27.39 0.61
CA LEU A 223 17.33 27.57 -0.73
C LEU A 223 17.37 26.25 -1.52
N LYS A 224 17.67 25.13 -0.87
CA LYS A 224 17.68 23.79 -1.49
C LYS A 224 16.30 23.45 -2.06
N ARG A 225 15.23 23.76 -1.35
CA ARG A 225 13.85 23.57 -1.84
C ARG A 225 13.58 24.38 -3.10
N LYS A 226 13.98 25.67 -3.13
CA LYS A 226 13.80 26.53 -4.30
C LYS A 226 14.51 25.99 -5.54
N ILE A 227 15.74 25.50 -5.38
CA ILE A 227 16.53 24.89 -6.47
C ILE A 227 15.84 23.62 -6.96
N THR A 228 15.39 22.75 -6.05
CA THR A 228 14.69 21.51 -6.40
C THR A 228 13.38 21.81 -7.12
N ASP A 229 12.58 22.73 -6.62
CA ASP A 229 11.32 23.14 -7.28
C ASP A 229 11.56 23.69 -8.68
N TRP A 230 12.64 24.44 -8.88
CA TRP A 230 13.04 24.97 -10.19
C TRP A 230 13.45 23.85 -11.15
N VAL A 231 14.26 22.87 -10.70
CA VAL A 231 14.65 21.69 -11.48
C VAL A 231 13.45 20.84 -11.86
N LEU A 232 12.58 20.54 -10.90
CA LEU A 232 11.36 19.74 -11.12
C LEU A 232 10.39 20.44 -12.08
N LYS A 233 10.18 21.75 -11.94
CA LYS A 233 9.35 22.52 -12.88
C LYS A 233 9.90 22.50 -14.30
N ARG A 234 11.21 22.53 -14.47
CA ARG A 234 11.86 22.45 -15.78
C ARG A 234 11.75 21.04 -16.40
N SER A 235 11.94 20.00 -15.59
CA SER A 235 11.75 18.61 -16.01
C SER A 235 10.29 18.35 -16.40
N ASN A 236 9.34 18.76 -15.58
CA ASN A 236 7.91 18.60 -15.86
C ASN A 236 7.43 19.39 -17.10
N LYS A 237 8.07 20.54 -17.42
CA LYS A 237 7.76 21.28 -18.64
C LYS A 237 8.19 20.52 -19.90
N ARG A 238 9.30 19.78 -19.83
CA ARG A 238 9.75 18.88 -20.90
C ARG A 238 8.84 17.63 -21.01
N TYR A 239 8.37 17.10 -19.89
CA TYR A 239 7.45 15.96 -19.88
C TYR A 239 6.06 16.27 -20.42
N LYS A 240 5.50 17.46 -20.11
CA LYS A 240 4.19 17.90 -20.66
C LYS A 240 4.18 18.03 -22.17
N THR A 241 5.30 18.33 -22.80
CA THR A 241 5.43 18.41 -24.26
C THR A 241 5.59 17.06 -24.93
N SER A 242 5.92 15.99 -24.21
CA SER A 242 6.07 14.63 -24.78
C SER A 242 4.87 13.69 -24.55
N VAL A 243 3.94 14.06 -23.68
CA VAL A 243 2.74 13.25 -23.34
C VAL A 243 1.45 13.82 -23.95
N VAL A 244 1.51 14.96 -24.63
CA VAL A 244 0.38 15.52 -25.41
C VAL A 244 0.46 14.99 -26.85
N GLY A 245 0.28 13.67 -26.99
CA GLY A 245 -0.14 12.99 -28.21
C GLY A 245 -1.53 12.44 -27.93
N GLU A 246 -2.53 13.18 -28.39
CA GLU A 246 -3.91 12.81 -28.67
C GLU A 246 -4.66 11.88 -27.69
N GLY A 247 -5.68 12.46 -27.04
CA GLY A 247 -6.88 11.77 -26.58
C GLY A 247 -6.92 11.41 -25.11
N ASN A 248 -7.35 12.31 -24.29
CA ASN A 248 -8.44 12.25 -23.30
C ASN A 248 -8.27 13.30 -22.20
N ASN A 249 -9.23 14.19 -22.15
CA ASN A 249 -9.38 15.18 -21.10
C ASN A 249 -9.50 14.54 -19.71
N PHE A 250 -8.42 14.52 -18.94
CA PHE A 250 -8.49 14.35 -17.50
C PHE A 250 -8.61 15.72 -16.84
N GLN A 251 -9.84 16.11 -16.52
CA GLN A 251 -10.07 17.25 -15.65
C GLN A 251 -9.71 16.88 -14.21
N TYR A 252 -8.64 17.50 -13.68
CA TYR A 252 -8.40 17.59 -12.26
C TYR A 252 -9.41 18.57 -11.66
N SER A 253 -10.47 18.07 -11.03
CA SER A 253 -11.29 18.89 -10.16
C SER A 253 -10.73 18.82 -8.75
N ALA A 254 -9.89 19.79 -8.40
CA ALA A 254 -9.64 20.10 -7.01
C ALA A 254 -10.93 20.72 -6.44
N LYS A 255 -11.72 19.99 -5.67
CA LYS A 255 -12.72 20.60 -4.80
C LYS A 255 -11.98 21.29 -3.63
N LYS A 256 -11.81 22.60 -3.74
CA LYS A 256 -11.79 23.51 -2.61
C LYS A 256 -13.23 23.64 -2.13
N ASP A 257 -13.34 23.88 -0.82
CA ASP A 257 -14.50 24.31 -0.05
C ASP A 257 -15.29 23.20 0.65
N ILE A 258 -14.89 23.04 1.91
CA ILE A 258 -15.84 22.72 3.00
C ILE A 258 -15.63 23.79 4.06
N PRO A 259 -16.72 24.44 4.52
CA PRO A 259 -16.68 25.52 5.50
C PRO A 259 -16.21 25.07 6.88
#